data_3631e0e39646fb8d2febadb24f558a2f
#
_entry.id   3631e0e39646fb8d2febadb24f558a2f
#
_cell.length_a   1.000
_cell.length_b   1.000
_cell.length_c   1.000
_cell.angle_alpha   90.00
_cell.angle_beta   90.00
_cell.angle_gamma   90.00
#
_symmetry.space_group_name_H-M   'P 1'
#
loop_
_entity.id
_entity.type
_entity.pdbx_description
1 polymer ?
#
loop_
_entity_poly.entity_id
_entity_poly.type
_entity_poly.pdbx_seq_one_letter_code
_entity_poly.pdbx_strand_id
1 'polypeptide(L)'
;MDKVSYKGRKNVERKLIRSAAELVGSIGPNQLSIREIADHAGVNHAQIHHYFGGKQGLLESTYKQLAFEHMEQLERRNVNPDNLGEEPLSDITDNYFRAIIRAVLDDKMDLVRIQVDAGYSMSRKTLAELTKFSKSFSRHGVT
;
A
#
# COMPACT_ATOMS: atom_id res chain seq x y z
N MET A 1 23.96 20.21 8.70
CA MET A 1 23.76 18.87 8.18
C MET A 1 24.04 18.82 6.71
N ASP A 2 24.88 17.91 6.36
CA ASP A 2 25.41 17.78 5.01
C ASP A 2 24.33 17.34 4.04
N LYS A 3 24.32 17.90 2.82
CA LYS A 3 23.40 17.52 1.73
C LYS A 3 23.46 16.03 1.39
N VAL A 4 24.60 15.39 1.61
CA VAL A 4 24.83 13.96 1.38
C VAL A 4 24.02 13.11 2.36
N SER A 5 23.95 13.50 3.64
CA SER A 5 23.17 12.81 4.68
C SER A 5 21.67 12.85 4.39
N TYR A 6 21.14 13.97 3.91
CA TYR A 6 19.74 14.11 3.53
C TYR A 6 19.38 13.25 2.31
N LYS A 7 20.22 13.25 1.28
CA LYS A 7 20.04 12.40 0.09
C LYS A 7 20.12 10.91 0.44
N GLY A 8 21.04 10.54 1.32
CA GLY A 8 21.19 9.16 1.81
C GLY A 8 19.94 8.68 2.53
N ARG A 9 19.38 9.50 3.43
CA ARG A 9 18.16 9.22 4.15
C ARG A 9 16.96 9.00 3.21
N LYS A 10 16.72 9.93 2.29
CA LYS A 10 15.63 9.81 1.30
C LYS A 10 15.79 8.58 0.42
N ASN A 11 16.99 8.24 0.07
CA ASN A 11 17.27 7.05 -0.73
C ASN A 11 16.94 5.78 0.03
N VAL A 12 17.28 5.69 1.31
CA VAL A 12 16.92 4.56 2.18
C VAL A 12 15.40 4.45 2.34
N GLU A 13 14.72 5.54 2.64
CA GLU A 13 13.26 5.58 2.76
C GLU A 13 12.59 5.09 1.48
N ARG A 14 13.05 5.55 0.33
CA ARG A 14 12.51 5.16 -0.98
C ARG A 14 12.72 3.67 -1.27
N LYS A 15 13.90 3.14 -0.96
CA LYS A 15 14.19 1.71 -1.12
C LYS A 15 13.28 0.86 -0.26
N LEU A 16 13.06 1.26 0.99
CA LEU A 16 12.20 0.54 1.92
C LEU A 16 10.74 0.56 1.47
N ILE A 17 10.23 1.71 1.05
CA ILE A 17 8.86 1.84 0.53
C ILE A 17 8.68 0.98 -0.73
N ARG A 18 9.64 1.02 -1.65
CA ARG A 18 9.58 0.23 -2.89
C ARG A 18 9.56 -1.27 -2.58
N SER A 19 10.43 -1.72 -1.70
CA SER A 19 10.48 -3.13 -1.29
C SER A 19 9.20 -3.57 -0.58
N ALA A 20 8.70 -2.76 0.34
CA ALA A 20 7.43 -3.03 1.01
C ALA A 20 6.27 -3.09 0.01
N ALA A 21 6.24 -2.18 -0.97
CA ALA A 21 5.20 -2.15 -2.01
C ALA A 21 5.18 -3.43 -2.85
N GLU A 22 6.34 -3.92 -3.25
CA GLU A 22 6.46 -5.16 -4.02
C GLU A 22 6.03 -6.38 -3.19
N LEU A 23 6.47 -6.46 -1.94
CA LEU A 23 6.22 -7.61 -1.06
C LEU A 23 4.78 -7.65 -0.54
N VAL A 24 4.18 -6.50 -0.23
CA VAL A 24 2.83 -6.45 0.32
C VAL A 24 1.77 -6.94 -0.67
N GLY A 25 2.00 -6.73 -1.95
CA GLY A 25 1.13 -7.25 -3.01
C GLY A 25 1.17 -8.77 -3.14
N SER A 26 2.30 -9.39 -2.78
CA SER A 26 2.50 -10.83 -2.88
C SER A 26 2.16 -11.56 -1.58
N ILE A 27 2.57 -11.03 -0.43
CA ILE A 27 2.52 -11.72 0.86
C ILE A 27 1.38 -11.21 1.74
N GLY A 28 1.04 -9.92 1.63
CA GLY A 28 0.08 -9.25 2.48
C GLY A 28 0.72 -8.59 3.71
N PRO A 29 0.04 -7.60 4.30
CA PRO A 29 0.61 -6.79 5.37
C PRO A 29 0.85 -7.56 6.68
N ASN A 30 0.02 -8.54 7.02
CA ASN A 30 0.15 -9.25 8.29
C ASN A 30 1.33 -10.21 8.30
N GLN A 31 1.56 -10.95 7.22
CA GLN A 31 2.63 -11.94 7.13
C GLN A 31 4.00 -11.32 6.83
N LEU A 32 4.00 -10.14 6.24
CA LEU A 32 5.23 -9.44 5.88
C LEU A 32 5.97 -8.96 7.12
N SER A 33 7.24 -9.35 7.28
CA SER A 33 8.07 -8.93 8.41
C SER A 33 8.99 -7.77 8.04
N ILE A 34 9.37 -7.00 9.06
CA ILE A 34 10.37 -5.93 8.94
C ILE A 34 11.68 -6.48 8.35
N ARG A 35 12.09 -7.66 8.80
CA ARG A 35 13.35 -8.28 8.35
C ARG A 35 13.29 -8.64 6.87
N GLU A 36 12.18 -9.20 6.40
CA GLU A 36 11.99 -9.51 4.98
C GLU A 36 12.05 -8.24 4.12
N ILE A 37 11.41 -7.16 4.55
CA ILE A 37 11.45 -5.88 3.83
C ILE A 37 12.87 -5.34 3.76
N ALA A 38 13.57 -5.32 4.89
CA ALA A 38 14.94 -4.81 4.98
C ALA A 38 15.90 -5.63 4.11
N ASP A 39 15.81 -6.96 4.18
CA ASP A 39 16.62 -7.86 3.37
C ASP A 39 16.39 -7.65 1.88
N HIS A 40 15.13 -7.53 1.46
CA HIS A 40 14.76 -7.26 0.08
C HIS A 40 15.30 -5.90 -0.40
N ALA A 41 15.28 -4.89 0.46
CA ALA A 41 15.78 -3.55 0.17
C ALA A 41 17.31 -3.44 0.23
N GLY A 42 17.98 -4.43 0.82
CA GLY A 42 19.43 -4.36 1.08
C GLY A 42 19.79 -3.33 2.14
N VAL A 43 18.93 -3.15 3.14
CA VAL A 43 19.06 -2.14 4.19
C VAL A 43 18.97 -2.83 5.56
N ASN A 44 19.64 -2.25 6.56
CA ASN A 44 19.53 -2.74 7.93
C ASN A 44 18.11 -2.52 8.47
N HIS A 45 17.51 -3.55 9.08
CA HIS A 45 16.14 -3.48 9.60
C HIS A 45 15.93 -2.41 10.67
N ALA A 46 16.98 -2.02 11.40
CA ALA A 46 16.92 -0.92 12.36
C ALA A 46 16.52 0.42 11.72
N GLN A 47 16.79 0.60 10.43
CA GLN A 47 16.40 1.80 9.69
C GLN A 47 14.89 1.97 9.57
N ILE A 48 14.14 0.86 9.57
CA ILE A 48 12.67 0.90 9.53
C ILE A 48 12.15 1.56 10.82
N HIS A 49 12.66 1.17 11.96
CA HIS A 49 12.31 1.81 13.24
C HIS A 49 12.73 3.27 13.28
N HIS A 50 13.91 3.55 12.76
CA HIS A 50 14.47 4.91 12.78
C HIS A 50 13.67 5.88 11.90
N TYR A 51 13.30 5.50 10.68
CA TYR A 51 12.65 6.39 9.73
C TYR A 51 11.13 6.35 9.75
N PHE A 52 10.53 5.23 10.13
CA PHE A 52 9.08 5.01 10.07
C PHE A 52 8.44 4.72 11.43
N GLY A 53 9.23 4.57 12.48
CA GLY A 53 8.74 4.20 13.80
C GLY A 53 8.33 2.74 13.94
N GLY A 54 8.48 1.94 12.90
CA GLY A 54 8.15 0.52 12.89
C GLY A 54 7.42 0.08 11.63
N LYS A 55 6.92 -1.15 11.64
CA LYS A 55 6.23 -1.78 10.52
C LYS A 55 4.98 -1.00 10.09
N GLN A 56 4.14 -0.60 11.04
CA GLN A 56 2.89 0.11 10.75
C GLN A 56 3.15 1.43 10.00
N GLY A 57 4.11 2.22 10.48
CA GLY A 57 4.49 3.48 9.84
C GLY A 57 5.02 3.28 8.41
N LEU A 58 5.81 2.23 8.20
CA LEU A 58 6.29 1.88 6.86
C LEU A 58 5.15 1.45 5.95
N LEU A 59 4.22 0.64 6.43
CA LEU A 59 3.05 0.20 5.66
C LEU A 59 2.14 1.37 5.29
N GLU A 60 1.90 2.29 6.20
CA GLU A 60 1.11 3.50 5.94
C GLU A 60 1.74 4.33 4.81
N SER A 61 3.04 4.57 4.88
CA SER A 61 3.77 5.28 3.83
C SER A 61 3.75 4.53 2.50
N THR A 62 3.82 3.21 2.55
CA THR A 62 3.78 2.33 1.37
C THR A 62 2.43 2.40 0.66
N TYR A 63 1.33 2.25 1.40
CA TYR A 63 -0.02 2.33 0.83
C TYR A 63 -0.33 3.72 0.29
N LYS A 64 0.14 4.76 0.97
CA LYS A 64 0.02 6.14 0.48
C LYS A 64 0.75 6.34 -0.85
N GLN A 65 1.97 5.82 -0.95
CA GLN A 65 2.76 5.91 -2.19
C GLN A 65 2.10 5.12 -3.34
N LEU A 66 1.61 3.91 -3.04
CA LEU A 66 0.89 3.09 -4.03
C LEU A 66 -0.37 3.80 -4.55
N ALA A 67 -1.13 4.42 -3.66
CA ALA A 67 -2.31 5.19 -4.03
C ALA A 67 -1.96 6.38 -4.91
N PHE A 68 -0.89 7.10 -4.57
CA PHE A 68 -0.41 8.24 -5.35
C PHE A 68 -0.01 7.82 -6.77
N GLU A 69 0.79 6.77 -6.89
CA GLU A 69 1.23 6.24 -8.19
C GLU A 69 0.06 5.74 -9.03
N HIS A 70 -0.90 5.09 -8.39
CA HIS A 70 -2.12 4.63 -9.06
C HIS A 70 -2.93 5.80 -9.62
N MET A 71 -3.12 6.86 -8.84
CA MET A 71 -3.82 8.06 -9.29
C MET A 71 -3.10 8.75 -10.45
N GLU A 72 -1.77 8.81 -10.41
CA GLU A 72 -0.99 9.35 -11.53
C GLU A 72 -1.22 8.54 -12.81
N GLN A 73 -1.26 7.21 -12.70
CA GLN A 73 -1.50 6.33 -13.84
C GLN A 73 -2.90 6.55 -14.43
N LEU A 74 -3.92 6.69 -13.58
CA LEU A 74 -5.29 6.97 -14.01
C LEU A 74 -5.39 8.30 -14.74
N GLU A 75 -4.75 9.35 -14.23
CA GLU A 75 -4.69 10.65 -14.88
C GLU A 75 -4.04 10.58 -16.26
N ARG A 76 -2.94 9.86 -16.39
CA ARG A 76 -2.26 9.65 -17.68
C ARG A 76 -3.12 8.91 -18.69
N ARG A 77 -3.95 7.96 -18.24
CA ARG A 77 -4.87 7.20 -19.09
C ARG A 77 -6.21 7.91 -19.31
N ASN A 78 -6.42 9.04 -18.67
CA ASN A 78 -7.67 9.79 -18.70
C ASN A 78 -8.89 8.95 -18.26
N VAL A 79 -8.69 8.11 -17.24
CA VAL A 79 -9.72 7.24 -16.67
C VAL A 79 -10.41 7.94 -15.51
N ASN A 80 -11.73 7.90 -15.48
CA ASN A 80 -12.49 8.44 -14.37
C ASN A 80 -12.44 7.49 -13.17
N PRO A 81 -11.92 7.92 -11.99
CA PRO A 81 -11.86 7.08 -10.80
C PRO A 81 -13.21 6.51 -10.35
N ASP A 82 -14.32 7.20 -10.67
CA ASP A 82 -15.66 6.75 -10.30
C ASP A 82 -16.15 5.58 -11.15
N ASN A 83 -15.51 5.29 -12.27
CA ASN A 83 -15.87 4.22 -13.18
C ASN A 83 -14.90 3.03 -13.13
N LEU A 84 -14.03 2.98 -12.14
CA LEU A 84 -13.03 1.92 -12.03
C LEU A 84 -13.63 0.51 -11.98
N GLY A 85 -14.87 0.37 -11.51
CA GLY A 85 -15.56 -0.91 -11.49
C GLY A 85 -16.07 -1.39 -12.85
N GLU A 86 -15.97 -0.54 -13.89
CA GLU A 86 -16.39 -0.85 -15.25
C GLU A 86 -15.20 -1.21 -16.16
N GLU A 87 -13.98 -0.95 -15.70
CA GLU A 87 -12.77 -1.31 -16.42
C GLU A 87 -12.53 -2.83 -16.34
N PRO A 88 -12.05 -3.43 -17.43
CA PRO A 88 -11.74 -4.87 -17.42
C PRO A 88 -10.70 -5.22 -16.36
N LEU A 89 -11.00 -6.26 -15.58
CA LEU A 89 -10.10 -6.79 -14.56
C LEU A 89 -8.72 -7.22 -15.10
N SER A 90 -8.59 -7.33 -16.43
CA SER A 90 -7.34 -7.67 -17.11
C SER A 90 -6.20 -6.68 -16.86
N ASP A 91 -6.51 -5.45 -16.47
CA ASP A 91 -5.52 -4.43 -16.15
C ASP A 91 -5.17 -4.35 -14.65
N ILE A 92 -5.76 -5.25 -13.83
CA ILE A 92 -5.40 -5.40 -12.42
C ILE A 92 -4.05 -6.13 -12.24
N THR A 93 -3.11 -5.91 -13.11
CA THR A 93 -1.70 -6.26 -12.87
C THR A 93 -1.02 -5.23 -11.99
N ASP A 94 -1.72 -4.16 -11.68
CA ASP A 94 -1.24 -3.11 -10.81
C ASP A 94 -1.06 -3.62 -9.39
N ASN A 95 0.14 -3.48 -8.89
CA ASN A 95 0.51 -3.88 -7.54
C ASN A 95 -0.37 -3.20 -6.46
N TYR A 96 -0.91 -2.04 -6.77
CA TYR A 96 -1.84 -1.32 -5.90
C TYR A 96 -3.08 -2.17 -5.58
N PHE A 97 -3.73 -2.74 -6.59
CA PHE A 97 -4.92 -3.57 -6.35
C PHE A 97 -4.60 -4.83 -5.57
N ARG A 98 -3.49 -5.47 -5.86
CA ARG A 98 -3.05 -6.64 -5.07
C ARG A 98 -2.84 -6.26 -3.60
N ALA A 99 -2.17 -5.13 -3.36
CA ALA A 99 -1.94 -4.64 -2.01
C ALA A 99 -3.25 -4.33 -1.28
N ILE A 100 -4.21 -3.71 -1.96
CA ILE A 100 -5.54 -3.40 -1.41
C ILE A 100 -6.30 -4.69 -1.06
N ILE A 101 -6.34 -5.66 -1.96
CA ILE A 101 -6.99 -6.94 -1.73
C ILE A 101 -6.35 -7.66 -0.53
N ARG A 102 -5.04 -7.67 -0.45
CA ARG A 102 -4.31 -8.27 0.68
C ARG A 102 -4.62 -7.57 2.00
N ALA A 103 -4.72 -6.25 1.99
CA ALA A 103 -5.10 -5.48 3.18
C ALA A 103 -6.52 -5.81 3.64
N VAL A 104 -7.46 -5.95 2.70
CA VAL A 104 -8.85 -6.35 3.01
C VAL A 104 -8.88 -7.76 3.61
N LEU A 105 -8.18 -8.71 3.01
CA LEU A 105 -8.11 -10.09 3.49
C LEU A 105 -7.46 -10.20 4.87
N ASP A 106 -6.52 -9.34 5.18
CA ASP A 106 -5.80 -9.28 6.46
C ASP A 106 -6.52 -8.43 7.52
N ASP A 107 -7.73 -7.95 7.21
CA ASP A 107 -8.52 -7.06 8.07
C ASP A 107 -7.79 -5.75 8.44
N LYS A 108 -7.04 -5.23 7.47
CA LYS A 108 -6.29 -3.97 7.60
C LYS A 108 -6.97 -2.83 6.83
N MET A 109 -8.24 -2.57 7.17
CA MET A 109 -9.01 -1.49 6.52
C MET A 109 -8.44 -0.10 6.79
N ASP A 110 -7.68 0.07 7.86
CA ASP A 110 -6.91 1.29 8.12
C ASP A 110 -5.97 1.63 6.96
N LEU A 111 -5.28 0.62 6.41
CA LEU A 111 -4.39 0.79 5.25
C LEU A 111 -5.17 1.12 3.97
N VAL A 112 -6.34 0.53 3.79
CA VAL A 112 -7.21 0.80 2.63
C VAL A 112 -7.72 2.25 2.64
N ARG A 113 -8.00 2.80 3.81
CA ARG A 113 -8.54 4.16 3.97
C ARG A 113 -7.52 5.27 3.85
N ILE A 114 -6.24 4.98 3.93
CA ILE A 114 -5.17 5.98 3.85
C ILE A 114 -5.30 6.87 2.61
N GLN A 115 -5.63 6.31 1.48
CA GLN A 115 -5.81 7.06 0.24
C GLN A 115 -6.96 8.06 0.31
N VAL A 116 -8.05 7.69 0.98
CA VAL A 116 -9.21 8.58 1.17
C VAL A 116 -8.81 9.77 2.03
N ASP A 117 -8.11 9.50 3.13
CA ASP A 117 -7.64 10.52 4.07
C ASP A 117 -6.58 11.43 3.44
N ALA A 118 -5.79 10.89 2.52
CA ALA A 118 -4.79 11.64 1.77
C ALA A 118 -5.37 12.45 0.60
N GLY A 119 -6.69 12.38 0.38
CA GLY A 119 -7.36 13.09 -0.72
C GLY A 119 -7.24 12.39 -2.07
N TYR A 120 -6.73 11.17 -2.11
CA TYR A 120 -6.73 10.35 -3.32
C TYR A 120 -8.07 9.62 -3.37
N SER A 121 -8.90 9.97 -4.33
CA SER A 121 -10.27 9.44 -4.38
C SER A 121 -10.31 8.00 -4.90
N MET A 122 -10.44 7.05 -4.00
CA MET A 122 -11.11 5.81 -4.36
C MET A 122 -12.61 6.12 -4.50
N SER A 123 -13.25 5.60 -5.52
CA SER A 123 -14.70 5.71 -5.67
C SER A 123 -15.38 5.29 -4.34
N ARG A 124 -16.34 6.08 -3.87
CA ARG A 124 -17.14 5.74 -2.69
C ARG A 124 -17.81 4.38 -2.83
N LYS A 125 -18.22 4.05 -4.05
CA LYS A 125 -18.80 2.75 -4.40
C LYS A 125 -17.79 1.63 -4.18
N THR A 126 -16.56 1.75 -4.67
CA THR A 126 -15.51 0.75 -4.50
C THR A 126 -15.17 0.57 -3.02
N LEU A 127 -15.03 1.66 -2.27
CA LEU A 127 -14.77 1.59 -0.84
C LEU A 127 -15.90 0.89 -0.09
N ALA A 128 -17.16 1.19 -0.43
CA ALA A 128 -18.33 0.55 0.16
C ALA A 128 -18.35 -0.96 -0.11
N GLU A 129 -18.05 -1.39 -1.33
CA GLU A 129 -17.97 -2.80 -1.69
C GLU A 129 -16.84 -3.52 -0.94
N LEU A 130 -15.67 -2.93 -0.84
CA LEU A 130 -14.55 -3.48 -0.07
C LEU A 130 -14.88 -3.59 1.41
N THR A 131 -15.60 -2.62 1.97
CA THR A 131 -16.03 -2.64 3.37
C THR A 131 -17.03 -3.76 3.63
N LYS A 132 -17.99 -3.97 2.72
CA LYS A 132 -18.93 -5.07 2.79
C LYS A 132 -18.22 -6.43 2.72
N PHE A 133 -17.27 -6.56 1.82
CA PHE A 133 -16.48 -7.78 1.66
C PHE A 133 -15.69 -8.11 2.94
N SER A 134 -15.03 -7.12 3.52
CA SER A 134 -14.29 -7.27 4.78
C SER A 134 -15.20 -7.74 5.91
N LYS A 135 -16.38 -7.15 6.06
CA LYS A 135 -17.37 -7.53 7.09
C LYS A 135 -17.90 -8.94 6.87
N SER A 136 -18.18 -9.30 5.63
CA SER A 136 -18.62 -10.65 5.27
C SER A 136 -17.56 -11.69 5.61
N PHE A 137 -16.30 -11.39 5.31
CA PHE A 137 -15.16 -12.27 5.59
C PHE A 137 -14.95 -12.49 7.10
N SER A 138 -15.05 -11.41 7.89
CA SER A 138 -14.92 -11.48 9.35
C SER A 138 -16.05 -12.28 10.01
N ARG A 139 -17.28 -12.19 9.49
CA ARG A 139 -18.45 -12.91 10.04
C ARG A 139 -18.38 -14.42 9.86
N HIS A 140 -17.67 -14.91 8.86
CA HIS A 140 -17.59 -16.34 8.56
C HIS A 140 -16.44 -17.06 9.28
N GLY A 141 -15.79 -16.39 10.23
CA GLY A 141 -14.83 -17.01 11.16
C GLY A 141 -13.60 -17.60 10.48
N VAL A 142 -13.24 -17.10 9.34
CA VAL A 142 -11.99 -17.46 8.67
C VAL A 142 -10.87 -16.64 9.29
N THR A 143 -10.52 -17.05 10.46
CA THR A 143 -9.32 -16.54 11.13
C THR A 143 -8.13 -17.37 10.73
#